data_84f448370c57c50393b2b458c095441b
#
_entry.id   84f448370c57c50393b2b458c095441b
#
_cell.length_a   1.000
_cell.length_b   1.000
_cell.length_c   1.000
_cell.angle_alpha   90.00
_cell.angle_beta   90.00
_cell.angle_gamma   90.00
#
_symmetry.space_group_name_H-M   'P 1'
#
loop_
_entity.id
_entity.type
_entity.pdbx_description
1 polymer ?
#
loop_
_entity_poly.entity_id
_entity_poly.type
_entity_poly.pdbx_seq_one_letter_code
_entity_poly.pdbx_strand_id
1 'polypeptide(L)'
;MIPITIGRNEQNDVKYTHPSVSGNHAKAMVSDEVIELLDLQSTNGTFVNGIRISKSAVSAGDDLQFGECVVPMISFSAQIRKIYLAKKTDYSKEFRKVLGLFSKYQSAKDKIVNPPQWPLYARIALTVVAMLVLIFTHIIPTKYTIYVMMSVGLFSMVPSLFAPSPAKKNDLLDQLKLDYEDRLVCPKCQYKLIYQNLAYWRGKSRCVNDKCTALYKKLG
;
A
#
# COMPACT_ATOMS: atom_id res chain seq x y z
N MET A 1 -8.62 16.59 -14.22
CA MET A 1 -9.93 16.86 -13.58
C MET A 1 -10.31 15.69 -12.68
N ILE A 2 -10.87 15.95 -11.49
CA ILE A 2 -11.33 14.94 -10.53
C ILE A 2 -12.84 14.83 -10.61
N PRO A 3 -13.42 13.64 -10.82
CA PRO A 3 -14.85 13.44 -10.86
C PRO A 3 -15.47 13.48 -9.46
N ILE A 4 -16.58 14.20 -9.31
CA ILE A 4 -17.42 14.27 -8.11
C ILE A 4 -18.84 13.92 -8.53
N THR A 5 -19.41 12.88 -7.94
CA THR A 5 -20.77 12.40 -8.27
C THR A 5 -21.84 13.12 -7.45
N ILE A 6 -22.99 13.38 -8.09
CA ILE A 6 -24.09 14.15 -7.54
C ILE A 6 -25.39 13.38 -7.76
N GLY A 7 -26.22 13.25 -6.73
CA GLY A 7 -27.49 12.57 -6.86
C GLY A 7 -28.13 12.25 -5.51
N ARG A 8 -29.26 11.51 -5.55
CA ARG A 8 -30.04 11.19 -4.35
C ARG A 8 -29.51 9.98 -3.58
N ASN A 9 -28.77 9.07 -4.26
CA ASN A 9 -28.21 7.88 -3.62
C ASN A 9 -27.11 8.23 -2.63
N GLU A 10 -26.97 7.42 -1.56
CA GLU A 10 -25.94 7.56 -0.51
C GLU A 10 -24.50 7.42 -1.04
N GLN A 11 -24.31 6.76 -2.18
CA GLN A 11 -22.99 6.52 -2.76
C GLN A 11 -22.41 7.74 -3.49
N ASN A 12 -23.23 8.80 -3.69
CA ASN A 12 -22.77 10.02 -4.32
C ASN A 12 -21.89 10.85 -3.38
N ASP A 13 -20.92 11.54 -3.95
CA ASP A 13 -20.08 12.48 -3.21
C ASP A 13 -20.87 13.69 -2.68
N VAL A 14 -21.88 14.13 -3.44
CA VAL A 14 -22.82 15.19 -3.07
C VAL A 14 -24.24 14.65 -3.15
N LYS A 15 -24.94 14.69 -2.03
CA LYS A 15 -26.29 14.15 -1.91
C LYS A 15 -27.32 15.27 -1.84
N TYR A 16 -28.36 15.17 -2.69
CA TYR A 16 -29.57 15.97 -2.64
C TYR A 16 -30.80 15.09 -2.46
N THR A 17 -31.55 15.27 -1.37
CA THR A 17 -32.67 14.39 -1.01
C THR A 17 -33.98 14.76 -1.72
N HIS A 18 -33.98 15.80 -2.55
CA HIS A 18 -35.18 16.25 -3.27
C HIS A 18 -35.71 15.15 -4.23
N PRO A 19 -37.04 14.89 -4.27
CA PRO A 19 -37.63 13.82 -5.09
C PRO A 19 -37.35 13.94 -6.59
N SER A 20 -37.20 15.16 -7.12
CA SER A 20 -36.90 15.42 -8.54
C SER A 20 -35.45 15.09 -8.92
N VAL A 21 -34.56 14.85 -7.94
CA VAL A 21 -33.18 14.50 -8.19
C VAL A 21 -33.04 12.98 -8.39
N SER A 22 -32.48 12.53 -9.50
CA SER A 22 -32.25 11.13 -9.80
C SER A 22 -31.21 10.51 -8.83
N GLY A 23 -31.24 9.20 -8.66
CA GLY A 23 -30.28 8.46 -7.82
C GLY A 23 -28.82 8.80 -8.14
N ASN A 24 -28.45 8.76 -9.42
CA ASN A 24 -27.23 9.29 -10.00
C ASN A 24 -27.63 10.35 -11.01
N HIS A 25 -27.56 11.62 -10.64
CA HIS A 25 -28.14 12.70 -11.42
C HIS A 25 -27.13 13.37 -12.35
N ALA A 26 -26.00 13.78 -11.77
CA ALA A 26 -24.99 14.52 -12.49
C ALA A 26 -23.57 14.15 -12.00
N LYS A 27 -22.58 14.60 -12.74
CA LYS A 27 -21.16 14.51 -12.37
C LYS A 27 -20.49 15.86 -12.58
N ALA A 28 -19.78 16.35 -11.58
CA ALA A 28 -18.89 17.51 -11.72
C ALA A 28 -17.47 17.04 -12.00
N MET A 29 -16.88 17.49 -13.11
CA MET A 29 -15.47 17.36 -13.42
C MET A 29 -14.75 18.60 -12.94
N VAL A 30 -13.92 18.48 -11.90
CA VAL A 30 -13.32 19.63 -11.20
C VAL A 30 -11.83 19.70 -11.39
N SER A 31 -11.35 20.90 -11.71
CA SER A 31 -9.92 21.27 -11.69
C SER A 31 -9.70 22.46 -10.74
N ASP A 32 -8.46 22.98 -10.68
CA ASP A 32 -8.17 24.17 -9.87
C ASP A 32 -8.96 25.41 -10.34
N GLU A 33 -9.26 25.50 -11.65
CA GLU A 33 -9.83 26.69 -12.28
C GLU A 33 -11.31 26.51 -12.67
N VAL A 34 -11.72 25.29 -13.07
CA VAL A 34 -13.00 25.04 -13.73
C VAL A 34 -13.78 23.96 -13.03
N ILE A 35 -15.09 24.16 -12.92
CA ILE A 35 -16.09 23.13 -12.58
C ILE A 35 -16.94 22.91 -13.82
N GLU A 36 -16.93 21.71 -14.37
CA GLU A 36 -17.71 21.31 -15.53
C GLU A 36 -18.76 20.28 -15.09
N LEU A 37 -20.05 20.56 -15.32
CA LEU A 37 -21.15 19.67 -15.01
C LEU A 37 -21.51 18.81 -16.21
N LEU A 38 -21.74 17.51 -15.96
CA LEU A 38 -22.30 16.56 -16.92
C LEU A 38 -23.58 15.98 -16.34
N ASP A 39 -24.69 16.08 -17.06
CA ASP A 39 -25.90 15.34 -16.75
C ASP A 39 -25.73 13.85 -17.05
N LEU A 40 -26.13 12.97 -16.16
CA LEU A 40 -26.03 11.52 -16.30
C LEU A 40 -27.34 10.90 -16.79
N GLN A 41 -27.95 11.53 -17.78
CA GLN A 41 -29.31 11.16 -18.30
C GLN A 41 -30.35 11.16 -17.19
N SER A 42 -30.31 12.19 -16.37
CA SER A 42 -31.26 12.34 -15.27
C SER A 42 -32.71 12.47 -15.76
N THR A 43 -33.67 11.96 -14.98
CA THR A 43 -35.09 11.96 -15.37
C THR A 43 -35.61 13.37 -15.62
N ASN A 44 -35.31 14.30 -14.73
CA ASN A 44 -35.83 15.66 -14.79
C ASN A 44 -34.85 16.69 -15.37
N GLY A 45 -33.61 16.28 -15.69
CA GLY A 45 -32.59 17.13 -16.31
C GLY A 45 -31.80 17.98 -15.32
N THR A 46 -30.62 18.41 -15.76
CA THR A 46 -29.80 19.44 -15.12
C THR A 46 -29.90 20.73 -15.87
N PHE A 47 -30.07 21.85 -15.15
CA PHE A 47 -30.26 23.17 -15.76
C PHE A 47 -29.24 24.17 -15.21
N VAL A 48 -28.69 24.97 -16.11
CA VAL A 48 -27.83 26.12 -15.79
C VAL A 48 -28.44 27.36 -16.42
N ASN A 49 -28.73 28.37 -15.62
CA ASN A 49 -29.42 29.59 -16.05
C ASN A 49 -30.75 29.31 -16.80
N GLY A 50 -31.50 28.31 -16.31
CA GLY A 50 -32.78 27.90 -16.91
C GLY A 50 -32.64 27.05 -18.19
N ILE A 51 -31.46 26.83 -18.71
CA ILE A 51 -31.17 26.03 -19.91
C ILE A 51 -30.81 24.60 -19.50
N ARG A 52 -31.52 23.61 -20.06
CA ARG A 52 -31.21 22.21 -19.87
C ARG A 52 -29.88 21.88 -20.53
N ILE A 53 -28.98 21.27 -19.77
CA ILE A 53 -27.63 20.92 -20.24
C ILE A 53 -27.41 19.39 -20.28
N SER A 54 -26.60 18.94 -21.22
CA SER A 54 -25.91 17.62 -21.14
C SER A 54 -24.52 17.76 -20.55
N LYS A 55 -23.86 18.89 -20.86
CA LYS A 55 -22.54 19.26 -20.37
C LYS A 55 -22.37 20.77 -20.41
N SER A 56 -21.89 21.39 -19.33
CA SER A 56 -21.61 22.83 -19.27
C SER A 56 -20.57 23.14 -18.20
N ALA A 57 -19.70 24.12 -18.47
CA ALA A 57 -18.93 24.76 -17.42
C ALA A 57 -19.83 25.65 -16.60
N VAL A 58 -19.58 25.75 -15.28
CA VAL A 58 -20.37 26.59 -14.37
C VAL A 58 -19.50 27.56 -13.61
N SER A 59 -20.03 28.76 -13.37
CA SER A 59 -19.39 29.90 -12.72
C SER A 59 -20.15 30.33 -11.46
N ALA A 60 -19.51 31.12 -10.60
CA ALA A 60 -20.09 31.53 -9.31
C ALA A 60 -21.40 32.31 -9.39
N GLY A 61 -21.71 32.92 -10.55
CA GLY A 61 -22.94 33.69 -10.79
C GLY A 61 -24.06 32.92 -11.46
N ASP A 62 -23.89 31.64 -11.78
CA ASP A 62 -24.89 30.85 -12.49
C ASP A 62 -25.98 30.33 -11.55
N ASP A 63 -27.22 30.22 -12.09
CA ASP A 63 -28.34 29.53 -11.44
C ASP A 63 -28.28 28.05 -11.78
N LEU A 64 -28.18 27.19 -10.74
CA LEU A 64 -28.07 25.75 -10.91
C LEU A 64 -29.32 25.03 -10.39
N GLN A 65 -29.85 24.08 -11.20
CA GLN A 65 -30.98 23.24 -10.81
C GLN A 65 -30.75 21.79 -11.20
N PHE A 66 -31.10 20.88 -10.30
CA PHE A 66 -31.18 19.44 -10.55
C PHE A 66 -32.64 19.00 -10.51
N GLY A 67 -33.27 18.89 -11.69
CA GLY A 67 -34.73 18.84 -11.80
C GLY A 67 -35.39 20.13 -11.27
N GLU A 68 -36.26 20.00 -10.27
CA GLU A 68 -36.89 21.14 -9.59
C GLU A 68 -36.10 21.67 -8.38
N CYS A 69 -34.99 20.98 -8.03
CA CYS A 69 -34.15 21.35 -6.89
C CYS A 69 -33.23 22.51 -7.27
N VAL A 70 -33.55 23.72 -6.82
CA VAL A 70 -32.67 24.89 -6.95
C VAL A 70 -31.51 24.78 -5.98
N VAL A 71 -30.31 24.94 -6.49
CA VAL A 71 -29.06 24.78 -5.72
C VAL A 71 -28.31 26.11 -5.74
N PRO A 72 -28.15 26.78 -4.58
CA PRO A 72 -27.34 27.99 -4.51
C PRO A 72 -25.90 27.73 -4.93
N MET A 73 -25.44 28.42 -5.98
CA MET A 73 -24.11 28.17 -6.57
C MET A 73 -22.95 28.39 -5.59
N ILE A 74 -23.10 29.34 -4.66
CA ILE A 74 -22.07 29.60 -3.62
C ILE A 74 -21.86 28.37 -2.74
N SER A 75 -22.96 27.78 -2.23
CA SER A 75 -22.88 26.58 -1.37
C SER A 75 -22.40 25.36 -2.15
N PHE A 76 -22.88 25.21 -3.38
CA PHE A 76 -22.45 24.13 -4.29
C PHE A 76 -20.95 24.19 -4.57
N SER A 77 -20.44 25.34 -5.01
CA SER A 77 -19.04 25.52 -5.33
C SER A 77 -18.14 25.28 -4.12
N ALA A 78 -18.53 25.78 -2.94
CA ALA A 78 -17.80 25.54 -1.70
C ALA A 78 -17.76 24.04 -1.34
N GLN A 79 -18.88 23.32 -1.44
CA GLN A 79 -18.97 21.89 -1.19
C GLN A 79 -18.12 21.09 -2.19
N ILE A 80 -18.24 21.37 -3.47
CA ILE A 80 -17.46 20.75 -4.55
C ILE A 80 -15.96 20.97 -4.35
N ARG A 81 -15.54 22.21 -4.03
CA ARG A 81 -14.14 22.55 -3.76
C ARG A 81 -13.57 21.79 -2.56
N LYS A 82 -14.33 21.66 -1.48
CA LYS A 82 -13.94 20.89 -0.30
C LYS A 82 -13.70 19.42 -0.65
N ILE A 83 -14.59 18.80 -1.40
CA ILE A 83 -14.49 17.40 -1.84
C ILE A 83 -13.31 17.24 -2.81
N TYR A 84 -13.15 18.18 -3.75
CA TYR A 84 -12.03 18.20 -4.69
C TYR A 84 -10.67 18.22 -3.97
N LEU A 85 -10.49 19.12 -3.00
CA LEU A 85 -9.26 19.22 -2.23
C LEU A 85 -9.00 17.93 -1.43
N ALA A 86 -10.03 17.35 -0.83
CA ALA A 86 -9.91 16.08 -0.12
C ALA A 86 -9.48 14.94 -1.05
N LYS A 87 -10.07 14.83 -2.25
CA LYS A 87 -9.68 13.82 -3.25
C LYS A 87 -8.29 14.08 -3.84
N LYS A 88 -7.94 15.34 -4.08
CA LYS A 88 -6.61 15.74 -4.62
C LYS A 88 -5.46 15.42 -3.67
N THR A 89 -5.73 15.39 -2.38
CA THR A 89 -4.71 15.10 -1.33
C THR A 89 -4.76 13.66 -0.84
N ASP A 90 -5.76 12.87 -1.19
CA ASP A 90 -5.89 11.46 -0.78
C ASP A 90 -5.03 10.55 -1.64
N TYR A 91 -3.91 10.12 -1.07
CA TYR A 91 -2.97 9.15 -1.66
C TYR A 91 -3.06 7.78 -0.98
N SER A 92 -4.17 7.47 -0.33
CA SER A 92 -4.32 6.23 0.46
C SER A 92 -4.15 4.96 -0.38
N LYS A 93 -4.63 4.96 -1.62
CA LYS A 93 -4.55 3.82 -2.53
C LYS A 93 -3.10 3.54 -2.96
N GLU A 94 -2.39 4.59 -3.34
CA GLU A 94 -0.98 4.53 -3.77
C GLU A 94 -0.09 4.17 -2.59
N PHE A 95 -0.31 4.80 -1.44
CA PHE A 95 0.45 4.51 -0.22
C PHE A 95 0.26 3.06 0.26
N ARG A 96 -0.93 2.49 0.10
CA ARG A 96 -1.19 1.07 0.40
C ARG A 96 -0.32 0.13 -0.45
N LYS A 97 -0.08 0.46 -1.73
CA LYS A 97 0.84 -0.29 -2.58
C LYS A 97 2.28 -0.19 -2.07
N VAL A 98 2.70 1.00 -1.63
CA VAL A 98 4.02 1.23 -1.04
C VAL A 98 4.19 0.42 0.25
N LEU A 99 3.18 0.36 1.12
CA LEU A 99 3.21 -0.50 2.32
C LEU A 99 3.32 -1.99 1.98
N GLY A 100 2.69 -2.44 0.90
CA GLY A 100 2.84 -3.80 0.39
C GLY A 100 4.28 -4.10 -0.09
N LEU A 101 4.92 -3.15 -0.75
CA LEU A 101 6.34 -3.25 -1.11
C LEU A 101 7.22 -3.24 0.14
N PHE A 102 6.88 -2.42 1.14
CA PHE A 102 7.62 -2.35 2.39
C PHE A 102 7.59 -3.68 3.15
N SER A 103 6.44 -4.36 3.16
CA SER A 103 6.34 -5.69 3.79
C SER A 103 7.23 -6.72 3.09
N LYS A 104 7.37 -6.67 1.76
CA LYS A 104 8.28 -7.52 1.00
C LYS A 104 9.74 -7.23 1.32
N TYR A 105 10.10 -5.95 1.37
CA TYR A 105 11.44 -5.51 1.80
C TYR A 105 11.77 -6.05 3.19
N GLN A 106 10.88 -5.87 4.16
CA GLN A 106 11.07 -6.34 5.53
C GLN A 106 11.26 -7.86 5.58
N SER A 107 10.39 -8.62 4.88
CA SER A 107 10.52 -10.08 4.81
C SER A 107 11.83 -10.54 4.17
N ALA A 108 12.30 -9.85 3.11
CA ALA A 108 13.60 -10.15 2.50
C ALA A 108 14.76 -9.82 3.45
N LYS A 109 14.69 -8.68 4.13
CA LYS A 109 15.66 -8.27 5.15
C LYS A 109 15.72 -9.29 6.29
N ASP A 110 14.58 -9.73 6.81
CA ASP A 110 14.51 -10.69 7.90
C ASP A 110 15.14 -12.04 7.52
N LYS A 111 14.98 -12.49 6.28
CA LYS A 111 15.64 -13.71 5.78
C LYS A 111 17.18 -13.60 5.74
N ILE A 112 17.70 -12.40 5.47
CA ILE A 112 19.16 -12.15 5.48
C ILE A 112 19.66 -12.04 6.92
N VAL A 113 18.92 -11.30 7.77
CA VAL A 113 19.32 -11.06 9.16
C VAL A 113 19.19 -12.32 10.01
N ASN A 114 18.04 -12.99 9.91
CA ASN A 114 17.68 -14.17 10.67
C ASN A 114 17.35 -15.33 9.72
N PRO A 115 18.37 -15.97 9.11
CA PRO A 115 18.13 -17.11 8.23
C PRO A 115 17.42 -18.22 9.02
N PRO A 116 16.55 -18.99 8.38
CA PRO A 116 15.85 -20.10 9.03
C PRO A 116 16.86 -21.13 9.56
N GLN A 117 16.75 -21.48 10.82
CA GLN A 117 17.70 -22.40 11.48
C GLN A 117 17.32 -23.89 11.32
N TRP A 118 16.16 -24.21 10.75
CA TRP A 118 15.72 -25.58 10.57
C TRP A 118 16.72 -26.49 9.83
N PRO A 119 17.51 -25.99 8.84
CA PRO A 119 18.52 -26.87 8.21
C PRO A 119 19.61 -27.27 9.18
N LEU A 120 19.95 -26.41 10.15
CA LEU A 120 20.92 -26.75 11.21
C LEU A 120 20.34 -27.85 12.12
N TYR A 121 19.10 -27.69 12.60
CA TYR A 121 18.49 -28.71 13.45
C TYR A 121 18.24 -30.03 12.73
N ALA A 122 17.87 -30.00 11.44
CA ALA A 122 17.71 -31.21 10.63
C ALA A 122 19.04 -31.97 10.49
N ARG A 123 20.16 -31.26 10.33
CA ARG A 123 21.52 -31.88 10.27
C ARG A 123 21.90 -32.50 11.61
N ILE A 124 21.70 -31.77 12.72
CA ILE A 124 21.99 -32.29 14.07
C ILE A 124 21.18 -33.57 14.31
N ALA A 125 19.89 -33.57 14.00
CA ALA A 125 19.02 -34.73 14.13
C ALA A 125 19.52 -35.90 13.29
N LEU A 126 19.92 -35.67 12.03
CA LEU A 126 20.42 -36.69 11.13
C LEU A 126 21.74 -37.31 11.66
N THR A 127 22.68 -36.46 12.18
CA THR A 127 23.95 -36.96 12.76
C THR A 127 23.70 -37.77 14.01
N VAL A 128 22.78 -37.35 14.88
CA VAL A 128 22.41 -38.10 16.10
C VAL A 128 21.78 -39.44 15.72
N VAL A 129 20.86 -39.48 14.77
CA VAL A 129 20.26 -40.75 14.29
C VAL A 129 21.31 -41.66 13.70
N ALA A 130 22.23 -41.15 12.88
CA ALA A 130 23.30 -41.94 12.30
C ALA A 130 24.22 -42.53 13.39
N MET A 131 24.55 -41.74 14.42
CA MET A 131 25.34 -42.24 15.57
C MET A 131 24.59 -43.34 16.33
N LEU A 132 23.30 -43.16 16.60
CA LEU A 132 22.49 -44.18 17.30
C LEU A 132 22.43 -45.49 16.48
N VAL A 133 22.20 -45.40 15.17
CA VAL A 133 22.21 -46.57 14.28
C VAL A 133 23.54 -47.30 14.35
N LEU A 134 24.66 -46.60 14.30
CA LEU A 134 25.98 -47.22 14.39
C LEU A 134 26.25 -47.92 15.73
N ILE A 135 25.75 -47.36 16.84
CA ILE A 135 25.88 -47.93 18.18
C ILE A 135 25.02 -49.21 18.31
N PHE A 136 23.75 -49.15 17.89
CA PHE A 136 22.79 -50.24 18.11
C PHE A 136 22.96 -51.41 17.13
N THR A 137 23.45 -51.19 15.90
CA THR A 137 23.56 -52.24 14.88
C THR A 137 24.83 -53.06 14.97
N HIS A 138 25.83 -52.62 15.77
CA HIS A 138 27.17 -53.25 15.87
C HIS A 138 27.81 -53.61 14.51
N ILE A 139 27.41 -52.89 13.44
CA ILE A 139 27.93 -53.12 12.08
C ILE A 139 29.41 -52.84 12.00
N ILE A 140 29.94 -51.94 12.82
CA ILE A 140 31.33 -51.52 12.83
C ILE A 140 32.01 -52.14 14.05
N PRO A 141 33.17 -52.87 13.90
CA PRO A 141 33.93 -53.32 15.02
C PRO A 141 34.32 -52.16 15.97
N THR A 142 34.22 -52.43 17.28
CA THR A 142 34.41 -51.39 18.33
C THR A 142 35.69 -50.57 18.19
N LYS A 143 36.74 -51.19 17.68
CA LYS A 143 38.05 -50.52 17.45
C LYS A 143 38.00 -49.39 16.41
N TYR A 144 37.03 -49.41 15.49
CA TYR A 144 36.89 -48.37 14.45
C TYR A 144 35.77 -47.38 14.75
N THR A 145 34.91 -47.64 15.73
CA THR A 145 33.74 -46.78 16.05
C THR A 145 34.14 -45.34 16.37
N ILE A 146 35.27 -45.15 17.09
CA ILE A 146 35.80 -43.82 17.42
C ILE A 146 36.16 -43.03 16.15
N TYR A 147 36.81 -43.65 15.18
CA TYR A 147 37.21 -42.97 13.93
C TYR A 147 36.00 -42.58 13.09
N VAL A 148 34.96 -43.42 13.04
CA VAL A 148 33.74 -43.14 12.33
C VAL A 148 32.97 -42.00 13.02
N MET A 149 32.86 -41.99 14.35
CA MET A 149 32.26 -40.91 15.10
C MET A 149 32.98 -39.58 14.88
N MET A 150 34.32 -39.57 14.91
CA MET A 150 35.09 -38.37 14.62
C MET A 150 34.89 -37.86 13.18
N SER A 151 34.85 -38.75 12.20
CA SER A 151 34.61 -38.36 10.79
C SER A 151 33.21 -37.80 10.58
N VAL A 152 32.16 -38.38 11.18
CA VAL A 152 30.78 -37.85 11.14
C VAL A 152 30.71 -36.51 11.82
N GLY A 153 31.37 -36.31 12.96
CA GLY A 153 31.48 -35.03 13.66
C GLY A 153 32.14 -33.94 12.82
N LEU A 154 33.30 -34.25 12.21
CA LEU A 154 33.97 -33.33 11.31
C LEU A 154 33.17 -33.00 10.07
N PHE A 155 32.52 -33.97 9.44
CA PHE A 155 31.66 -33.77 8.28
C PHE A 155 30.44 -32.88 8.60
N SER A 156 29.92 -32.95 9.82
CA SER A 156 28.81 -32.09 10.26
C SER A 156 29.20 -30.62 10.40
N MET A 157 30.49 -30.31 10.58
CA MET A 157 31.01 -28.94 10.68
C MET A 157 31.28 -28.30 9.31
N VAL A 158 31.45 -29.07 8.24
CA VAL A 158 31.75 -28.54 6.90
C VAL A 158 30.75 -27.48 6.43
N PRO A 159 29.44 -27.61 6.62
CA PRO A 159 28.48 -26.59 6.17
C PRO A 159 28.57 -25.25 6.92
N SER A 160 29.15 -25.23 8.13
CA SER A 160 29.36 -23.96 8.85
C SER A 160 30.46 -23.11 8.22
N LEU A 161 31.37 -23.73 7.49
CA LEU A 161 32.44 -23.05 6.74
C LEU A 161 31.89 -22.29 5.52
N PHE A 162 30.70 -22.67 5.03
CA PHE A 162 30.02 -22.02 3.91
C PHE A 162 28.95 -21.01 4.35
N ALA A 163 28.78 -20.77 5.65
CA ALA A 163 27.91 -19.73 6.15
C ALA A 163 28.40 -18.36 5.62
N PRO A 164 27.48 -17.49 5.15
CA PRO A 164 27.88 -16.19 4.63
C PRO A 164 28.61 -15.40 5.72
N SER A 165 29.79 -14.88 5.39
CA SER A 165 30.53 -14.00 6.28
C SER A 165 29.74 -12.74 6.65
N PRO A 166 30.01 -12.09 7.79
CA PRO A 166 29.36 -10.83 8.16
C PRO A 166 29.48 -9.76 7.07
N ALA A 167 30.61 -9.70 6.37
CA ALA A 167 30.82 -8.79 5.26
C ALA A 167 29.85 -9.05 4.10
N LYS A 168 29.68 -10.31 3.68
CA LYS A 168 28.75 -10.71 2.64
C LYS A 168 27.30 -10.45 3.03
N LYS A 169 26.97 -10.61 4.31
CA LYS A 169 25.64 -10.29 4.84
C LYS A 169 25.34 -8.80 4.74
N ASN A 170 26.30 -7.94 5.08
CA ASN A 170 26.16 -6.49 4.96
C ASN A 170 26.01 -6.06 3.50
N ASP A 171 26.82 -6.60 2.59
CA ASP A 171 26.72 -6.35 1.15
C ASP A 171 25.32 -6.71 0.62
N LEU A 172 24.77 -7.87 0.99
CA LEU A 172 23.40 -8.26 0.63
C LEU A 172 22.33 -7.31 1.18
N LEU A 173 22.52 -6.78 2.40
CA LEU A 173 21.60 -5.80 2.99
C LEU A 173 21.68 -4.45 2.27
N ASP A 174 22.89 -4.02 1.88
CA ASP A 174 23.08 -2.78 1.13
C ASP A 174 22.50 -2.87 -0.28
N GLN A 175 22.72 -4.00 -0.98
CA GLN A 175 22.09 -4.26 -2.28
C GLN A 175 20.55 -4.26 -2.15
N LEU A 176 20.01 -4.98 -1.16
CA LEU A 176 18.57 -4.98 -0.92
C LEU A 176 18.02 -3.57 -0.65
N LYS A 177 18.76 -2.75 0.09
CA LYS A 177 18.37 -1.36 0.35
C LYS A 177 18.34 -0.54 -0.93
N LEU A 178 19.36 -0.64 -1.78
CA LEU A 178 19.43 0.06 -3.07
C LEU A 178 18.28 -0.34 -3.98
N ASP A 179 17.93 -1.64 -4.07
CA ASP A 179 16.83 -2.13 -4.91
C ASP A 179 15.46 -1.56 -4.52
N TYR A 180 15.28 -1.21 -3.25
CA TYR A 180 14.01 -0.73 -2.72
C TYR A 180 13.98 0.77 -2.43
N GLU A 181 15.12 1.46 -2.36
CA GLU A 181 15.21 2.86 -1.94
C GLU A 181 14.37 3.79 -2.81
N ASP A 182 14.43 3.63 -4.13
CA ASP A 182 13.69 4.46 -5.09
C ASP A 182 12.22 4.07 -5.23
N ARG A 183 11.83 2.91 -4.71
CA ARG A 183 10.46 2.40 -4.76
C ARG A 183 9.69 2.62 -3.46
N LEU A 184 10.39 2.74 -2.34
CA LEU A 184 9.83 3.01 -1.02
C LEU A 184 9.81 4.50 -0.74
N VAL A 185 9.00 5.21 -1.52
CA VAL A 185 8.88 6.67 -1.47
C VAL A 185 7.44 7.12 -1.30
N CYS A 186 7.26 8.32 -0.79
CA CYS A 186 5.93 8.95 -0.75
C CYS A 186 5.39 9.12 -2.17
N PRO A 187 4.15 8.69 -2.47
CA PRO A 187 3.59 8.75 -3.82
C PRO A 187 3.39 10.19 -4.36
N LYS A 188 3.45 11.20 -3.51
CA LYS A 188 3.32 12.60 -3.91
C LYS A 188 4.64 13.33 -4.02
N CYS A 189 5.47 13.32 -2.96
CA CYS A 189 6.69 14.14 -2.88
C CYS A 189 7.99 13.33 -3.01
N GLN A 190 7.89 12.02 -3.19
CA GLN A 190 9.01 11.08 -3.32
C GLN A 190 9.99 11.07 -2.13
N TYR A 191 9.55 11.56 -0.97
CA TYR A 191 10.33 11.44 0.26
C TYR A 191 10.59 9.96 0.57
N LYS A 192 11.85 9.60 0.84
CA LYS A 192 12.29 8.22 1.08
C LYS A 192 11.78 7.69 2.41
N LEU A 193 11.04 6.57 2.35
CA LEU A 193 10.39 5.96 3.52
C LEU A 193 11.21 4.86 4.16
N ILE A 194 12.28 4.42 3.52
CA ILE A 194 13.08 3.24 3.91
C ILE A 194 13.77 3.37 5.28
N TYR A 195 13.91 4.60 5.80
CA TYR A 195 14.61 4.88 7.05
C TYR A 195 13.81 4.56 8.33
N GLN A 196 12.50 4.23 8.19
CA GLN A 196 11.64 3.87 9.30
C GLN A 196 11.10 2.43 9.10
N ASN A 197 10.52 1.85 10.14
CA ASN A 197 9.96 0.52 10.05
C ASN A 197 8.50 0.52 9.53
N LEU A 198 8.01 -0.65 9.13
CA LEU A 198 6.65 -0.82 8.59
C LEU A 198 5.57 -0.42 9.62
N ALA A 199 5.77 -0.72 10.91
CA ALA A 199 4.82 -0.40 11.97
C ALA A 199 4.65 1.13 12.12
N TYR A 200 5.74 1.89 12.03
CA TYR A 200 5.71 3.35 12.02
C TYR A 200 4.83 3.88 10.87
N TRP A 201 5.01 3.36 9.65
CA TRP A 201 4.27 3.84 8.49
C TRP A 201 2.78 3.44 8.49
N ARG A 202 2.43 2.28 9.06
CA ARG A 202 1.03 1.87 9.24
C ARG A 202 0.23 2.81 10.12
N GLY A 203 0.88 3.46 11.09
CA GLY A 203 0.24 4.42 11.98
C GLY A 203 0.10 5.84 11.41
N LYS A 204 0.70 6.13 10.24
CA LYS A 204 0.69 7.49 9.68
C LYS A 204 -0.53 7.78 8.83
N SER A 205 -1.14 8.94 9.08
CA SER A 205 -2.26 9.47 8.30
C SER A 205 -1.86 10.55 7.29
N ARG A 206 -0.59 10.98 7.31
CA ARG A 206 -0.03 11.98 6.38
C ARG A 206 1.45 11.76 6.16
N CYS A 207 1.98 12.36 5.10
CA CYS A 207 3.42 12.38 4.83
C CYS A 207 4.18 13.08 5.96
N VAL A 208 5.40 12.63 6.22
CA VAL A 208 6.30 13.18 7.25
C VAL A 208 7.01 14.45 6.77
N ASN A 209 7.12 14.63 5.46
CA ASN A 209 7.66 15.86 4.89
C ASN A 209 6.63 16.98 5.06
N ASP A 210 6.96 18.01 5.85
CA ASP A 210 6.07 19.12 6.20
C ASP A 210 5.56 19.91 4.99
N LYS A 211 6.33 19.92 3.90
CA LYS A 211 5.94 20.56 2.62
C LYS A 211 4.98 19.70 1.79
N CYS A 212 4.70 18.48 2.23
CA CYS A 212 3.85 17.53 1.50
C CYS A 212 2.44 17.47 2.07
N THR A 213 1.45 17.70 1.23
CA THR A 213 0.02 17.65 1.61
C THR A 213 -0.64 16.28 1.39
N ALA A 214 0.16 15.21 1.16
CA ALA A 214 -0.40 13.88 0.98
C ALA A 214 -1.02 13.35 2.27
N LEU A 215 -2.28 12.91 2.17
CA LEU A 215 -3.02 12.28 3.25
C LEU A 215 -3.18 10.78 2.96
N TYR A 216 -3.10 9.98 3.99
CA TYR A 216 -3.30 8.54 3.97
C TYR A 216 -4.44 8.21 4.94
N LYS A 217 -5.54 7.62 4.48
CA LYS A 217 -6.58 7.14 5.40
C LYS A 217 -6.01 5.99 6.21
N LYS A 218 -6.23 6.00 7.53
CA LYS A 218 -5.84 4.89 8.40
C LYS A 218 -6.36 3.59 7.79
N LEU A 219 -5.46 2.64 7.61
CA LEU A 219 -5.82 1.27 7.31
C LEU A 219 -6.36 0.68 8.62
N GLY A 220 -7.68 0.54 8.70
CA GLY A 220 -8.31 -0.21 9.77
C GLY A 220 -7.87 -1.67 9.76
#